data_552b2884c6651e0d531d3d3fc9aa95d8
#
_entry.id   552b2884c6651e0d531d3d3fc9aa95d8
#
_cell.length_a   1.000
_cell.length_b   1.000
_cell.length_c   1.000
_cell.angle_alpha   90.00
_cell.angle_beta   90.00
_cell.angle_gamma   90.00
#
_symmetry.space_group_name_H-M   'P 1'
#
loop_
_entity.id
_entity.type
_entity.pdbx_description
1 polymer ?
#
loop_
_entity_poly.entity_id
_entity_poly.type
_entity_poly.pdbx_seq_one_letter_code
_entity_poly.pdbx_strand_id
1 'polypeptide(L)' 'MTKVFKVGLIGCGHIAETYFRAHKYFKNFRIIKCADIIEASSKKCAKTYGIQSTTVNKLLKDKTIEIVLNL' A
#
# COMPACT_ATOMS: atom_id res chain seq x y z
N MET A 1 -0.12 5.97 -23.67
CA MET A 1 0.33 5.11 -22.57
C MET A 1 -0.48 5.42 -21.32
N THR A 2 -0.89 4.39 -20.63
CA THR A 2 -1.67 4.53 -19.40
C THR A 2 -0.70 4.79 -18.23
N LYS A 3 -0.93 5.87 -17.49
CA LYS A 3 -0.15 6.15 -16.29
C LYS A 3 -0.48 5.13 -15.20
N VAL A 4 0.54 4.62 -14.52
CA VAL A 4 0.37 3.77 -13.34
C VAL A 4 0.60 4.64 -12.11
N PHE A 5 -0.46 4.80 -11.30
CA PHE A 5 -0.37 5.58 -10.06
C PHE A 5 0.28 4.75 -8.96
N LYS A 6 1.20 5.37 -8.23
CA LYS A 6 1.86 4.75 -7.08
C LYS A 6 1.04 4.99 -5.83
N VAL A 7 0.62 3.92 -5.19
CA VAL A 7 -0.32 3.94 -4.06
C VAL A 7 0.38 3.54 -2.77
N GLY A 8 0.12 4.30 -1.72
CA GLY A 8 0.47 3.93 -0.35
C GLY A 8 -0.78 3.48 0.39
N LEU A 9 -0.69 2.36 1.09
CA LEU A 9 -1.81 1.78 1.82
C LEU A 9 -1.61 1.98 3.32
N ILE A 10 -2.61 2.56 3.99
CA ILE A 10 -2.64 2.66 5.45
C ILE A 10 -3.71 1.72 5.97
N GLY A 11 -3.32 0.79 6.83
CA GLY A 11 -4.19 -0.27 7.33
C GLY A 11 -3.99 -1.58 6.60
N CYS A 12 -3.49 -2.59 7.29
CA CYS A 12 -3.05 -3.86 6.71
C CYS A 12 -3.89 -5.05 7.20
N GLY A 13 -5.18 -4.83 7.47
CA GLY A 13 -6.12 -5.87 7.87
C GLY A 13 -6.76 -6.60 6.69
N HIS A 14 -7.92 -7.24 6.94
CA HIS A 14 -8.61 -8.02 5.91
C HIS A 14 -9.01 -7.22 4.67
N ILE A 15 -9.37 -5.95 4.85
CA ILE A 15 -9.77 -5.10 3.72
C ILE A 15 -8.59 -4.85 2.78
N ALA A 16 -7.38 -4.79 3.32
CA ALA A 16 -6.17 -4.61 2.50
C ALA A 16 -6.02 -5.73 1.47
N GLU A 17 -6.35 -6.96 1.84
CA GLU A 17 -6.29 -8.11 0.93
C GLU A 17 -7.14 -7.89 -0.31
N THR A 18 -8.33 -7.30 -0.15
CA THR A 18 -9.21 -7.00 -1.27
C THR A 18 -8.55 -6.06 -2.27
N TYR A 19 -7.85 -5.02 -1.78
CA TYR A 19 -7.16 -4.07 -2.65
C TYR A 19 -5.95 -4.70 -3.35
N PHE A 20 -5.24 -5.59 -2.68
CA PHE A 20 -4.13 -6.31 -3.33
C PHE A 20 -4.62 -7.28 -4.40
N ARG A 21 -5.78 -7.90 -4.21
CA ARG A 21 -6.41 -8.73 -5.24
C ARG A 21 -6.82 -7.88 -6.45
N ALA A 22 -7.44 -6.72 -6.18
CA ALA A 22 -7.84 -5.80 -7.25
C ALA A 22 -6.63 -5.29 -8.04
N HIS A 23 -5.48 -5.15 -7.41
CA HIS A 23 -4.24 -4.75 -8.05
C HIS A 23 -3.86 -5.63 -9.25
N LYS A 24 -4.21 -6.90 -9.22
CA LYS A 24 -3.96 -7.83 -10.34
C LYS A 24 -4.82 -7.53 -11.56
N TYR A 25 -5.99 -6.95 -11.36
CA TYR A 25 -6.97 -6.69 -12.41
C TYR A 25 -6.94 -5.26 -12.92
N PHE A 26 -6.51 -4.32 -12.09
CA PHE A 26 -6.42 -2.90 -12.45
C PHE A 26 -4.97 -2.52 -12.69
N LYS A 27 -4.61 -2.30 -13.94
CA LYS A 27 -3.23 -2.01 -14.33
C LYS A 27 -2.84 -0.54 -14.18
N ASN A 28 -3.78 0.31 -13.79
CA ASN A 28 -3.56 1.75 -13.68
C ASN A 28 -3.12 2.22 -12.30
N PHE A 29 -3.00 1.31 -11.33
CA PHE A 29 -2.43 1.64 -10.03
C PHE A 29 -1.56 0.50 -9.50
N ARG A 30 -0.62 0.84 -8.65
CA ARG A 30 0.27 -0.13 -8.02
C ARG A 30 0.51 0.25 -6.57
N ILE A 31 0.23 -0.68 -5.66
CA ILE A 31 0.51 -0.49 -4.24
C ILE A 31 2.00 -0.76 -4.02
N ILE A 32 2.75 0.25 -3.61
CA ILE A 32 4.21 0.17 -3.46
C ILE A 32 4.67 0.15 -2.01
N LYS A 33 3.88 0.73 -1.11
CA LYS A 33 4.21 0.80 0.32
C LYS A 33 2.97 0.61 1.16
N CYS A 34 3.15 0.08 2.36
CA CYS A 34 2.08 -0.05 3.35
C CYS A 34 2.55 0.41 4.72
N ALA A 35 1.60 0.86 5.53
CA ALA A 35 1.81 1.25 6.91
C ALA A 35 0.61 0.84 7.74
N ASP A 36 0.82 0.64 9.03
CA ASP A 36 -0.22 0.33 10.00
C ASP A 36 0.21 0.87 11.36
N ILE A 37 -0.74 1.26 12.17
CA ILE A 37 -0.45 1.66 13.56
C ILE A 37 0.15 0.48 14.34
N ILE A 38 -0.16 -0.75 13.92
CA ILE A 38 0.46 -1.96 14.44
C ILE A 38 1.58 -2.34 13.48
N GLU A 39 2.82 -2.12 13.90
CA GLU A 39 4.00 -2.34 13.07
C GLU A 39 4.10 -3.79 12.54
N ALA A 40 3.76 -4.77 13.38
CA ALA A 40 3.78 -6.17 12.97
C ALA A 40 2.84 -6.45 11.80
N SER A 41 1.69 -5.76 11.76
CA SER A 41 0.72 -5.91 10.65
C SER A 41 1.29 -5.38 9.34
N SER A 42 1.95 -4.22 9.37
CA SER A 42 2.55 -3.66 8.15
C SER A 42 3.72 -4.50 7.64
N LYS A 43 4.54 -5.03 8.54
CA LYS A 43 5.66 -5.90 8.16
C LYS A 43 5.18 -7.20 7.54
N LYS A 44 4.14 -7.81 8.10
CA LYS A 44 3.53 -9.03 7.56
C LYS A 44 2.95 -8.78 6.17
N CYS A 45 2.23 -7.69 6.01
CA CYS A 45 1.65 -7.28 4.74
C CYS A 45 2.73 -7.06 3.68
N ALA A 46 3.79 -6.36 4.03
CA ALA A 46 4.91 -6.09 3.13
C ALA A 46 5.56 -7.39 2.65
N LYS A 47 5.78 -8.34 3.56
CA LYS A 47 6.36 -9.62 3.23
C LYS A 47 5.45 -10.45 2.34
N THR A 48 4.15 -10.47 2.64
CA THR A 48 3.16 -11.26 1.87
C THR A 48 3.06 -10.78 0.43
N TYR A 49 3.08 -9.48 0.21
CA TYR A 49 2.84 -8.89 -1.11
C TYR A 49 4.10 -8.35 -1.81
N GLY A 50 5.25 -8.50 -1.18
CA GLY A 50 6.52 -8.08 -1.78
C GLY A 50 6.66 -6.58 -1.94
N ILE A 51 6.12 -5.80 -0.99
CA ILE A 51 6.20 -4.35 -0.97
C ILE A 51 6.93 -3.85 0.27
N GLN A 52 7.15 -2.56 0.36
CA GLN A 52 7.88 -1.96 1.47
C GLN A 52 6.93 -1.56 2.60
N SER A 53 7.27 -1.93 3.84
CA SER A 53 6.58 -1.41 5.02
C SER A 53 7.24 -0.10 5.48
N THR A 54 6.43 0.81 6.00
CA THR A 54 6.90 2.08 6.53
C THR A 54 5.97 2.54 7.66
N THR A 55 6.26 3.66 8.27
CA THR A 55 5.37 4.27 9.26
C THR A 55 4.32 5.12 8.55
N VAL A 56 3.19 5.36 9.24
CA VAL A 56 2.12 6.22 8.71
C VAL A 56 2.68 7.62 8.37
N ASN A 57 3.47 8.19 9.28
CA ASN A 57 4.04 9.52 9.07
C ASN A 57 4.97 9.57 7.85
N LYS A 58 5.84 8.57 7.70
CA LYS A 58 6.74 8.50 6.55
C LYS A 58 5.99 8.30 5.24
N LEU A 59 4.93 7.48 5.27
CA LEU A 59 4.12 7.22 4.09
C LEU A 59 3.43 8.51 3.62
N LEU A 60 2.86 9.27 4.55
CA LEU A 60 2.17 10.53 4.22
C LEU A 60 3.12 11.61 3.69
N LYS A 61 4.40 11.53 4.04
CA LYS A 61 5.43 12.47 3.57
C LYS A 61 6.18 11.99 2.34
N ASP A 62 5.91 10.78 1.88
CA ASP A 62 6.62 10.17 0.76
C ASP A 62 6.14 10.79 -0.56
N LYS A 63 7.03 11.53 -1.21
CA LYS A 63 6.73 12.23 -2.46
C LYS A 63 6.57 11.28 -3.66
N THR A 64 6.98 10.02 -3.53
CA THR A 64 6.80 9.04 -4.60
C THR A 64 5.40 8.46 -4.60
N ILE A 65 4.67 8.59 -3.49
CA ILE A 65 3.30 8.11 -3.38
C ILE A 65 2.35 9.17 -3.90
N GLU A 66 1.55 8.80 -4.86
CA GLU A 66 0.60 9.70 -5.52
C GLU A 66 -0.81 9.60 -4.93
N ILE A 67 -1.19 8.41 -4.45
CA ILE A 67 -2.50 8.16 -3.86
C ILE A 67 -2.32 7.44 -2.54
N VAL A 68 -3.01 7.89 -1.51
CA VAL A 68 -3.04 7.20 -0.20
C VAL A 68 -4.42 6.59 -0.01
N LEU A 69 -4.46 5.29 0.22
CA LEU A 69 -5.68 4.58 0.62
C LEU A 69 -5.64 4.40 2.13
N ASN A 70 -6.55 5.04 2.81
CA ASN A 70 -6.69 4.92 4.27
C ASN A 70 -7.87 4.00 4.57
N LEU A 71 -7.57 2.83 5.03
CA LEU A 71 -8.57 1.78 5.29
C LEU A 71 -9.00 1.72 6.77
#